data_0fef08b99417804c0ae8b74e0f393f5d
#
_entry.id   0fef08b99417804c0ae8b74e0f393f5d
#
_cell.length_a   1.000
_cell.length_b   1.000
_cell.length_c   1.000
_cell.angle_alpha   90.00
_cell.angle_beta   90.00
_cell.angle_gamma   90.00
#
_symmetry.space_group_name_H-M   'P 1'
#
loop_
_entity.id
_entity.type
_entity.pdbx_description
1 polymer ?
#
loop_
_entity_poly.entity_id
_entity_poly.type
_entity_poly.pdbx_seq_one_letter_code
_entity_poly.pdbx_strand_id
1 'polypeptide(L)'
;REETPEVIILATGGKSFEPKIEGKESAHVVTAWQLLEGKANVGSRVVIADWRCDWVGLGVAELLARQGCHVRLACNGMVPGQTINQYVRDNWLGTLHKLNVETLTHLRLRGVDSDDTYFQHTLSEQPVILNDVDTLVTAFGSEATNTLEKDLRNKVQSELYVIGDALSPRSVE
;
A
#
# COMPACT_ATOMS: atom_id res chain seq x y z
N ARG A 1 -26.27 0.53 -31.22
CA ARG A 1 -26.99 1.82 -31.10
C ARG A 1 -25.93 2.85 -30.70
N GLU A 2 -25.67 3.82 -31.55
CA GLU A 2 -24.83 4.96 -31.15
C GLU A 2 -25.65 5.82 -30.18
N GLU A 3 -25.23 5.87 -28.92
CA GLU A 3 -25.81 6.77 -27.93
C GLU A 3 -24.96 8.03 -27.90
N THR A 4 -25.61 9.20 -27.97
CA THR A 4 -24.95 10.49 -27.81
C THR A 4 -25.38 11.10 -26.47
N PRO A 5 -24.73 10.75 -25.36
CA PRO A 5 -25.10 11.27 -24.05
C PRO A 5 -24.76 12.76 -23.94
N GLU A 6 -25.55 13.50 -23.21
CA GLU A 6 -25.25 14.90 -22.86
C GLU A 6 -24.16 15.00 -21.80
N VAL A 7 -24.11 14.01 -20.88
CA VAL A 7 -23.18 13.95 -19.76
C VAL A 7 -22.55 12.57 -19.70
N ILE A 8 -21.24 12.52 -19.51
CA ILE A 8 -20.46 11.30 -19.25
C ILE A 8 -19.83 11.42 -17.87
N ILE A 9 -20.05 10.40 -17.02
CA ILE A 9 -19.43 10.30 -15.69
C ILE A 9 -18.45 9.13 -15.70
N LEU A 10 -17.19 9.42 -15.42
CA LEU A 10 -16.13 8.43 -15.27
C LEU A 10 -15.89 8.11 -13.79
N ALA A 11 -16.13 6.86 -13.42
CA ALA A 11 -15.92 6.33 -12.09
C ALA A 11 -15.09 5.02 -12.18
N THR A 12 -13.99 5.07 -12.94
CA THR A 12 -13.14 3.92 -13.29
C THR A 12 -12.26 3.43 -12.13
N GLY A 13 -12.36 4.07 -10.96
CA GLY A 13 -11.67 3.66 -9.75
C GLY A 13 -10.17 3.96 -9.76
N GLY A 14 -9.47 3.29 -8.88
CA GLY A 14 -8.01 3.32 -8.75
C GLY A 14 -7.41 1.92 -8.89
N LYS A 15 -6.11 1.87 -8.99
CA LYS A 15 -5.32 0.63 -8.93
C LYS A 15 -4.20 0.78 -7.90
N SER A 16 -3.66 -0.34 -7.44
CA SER A 16 -2.51 -0.32 -6.54
C SER A 16 -1.36 0.49 -7.14
N PHE A 17 -0.79 1.39 -6.34
CA PHE A 17 0.44 2.05 -6.72
C PHE A 17 1.61 1.10 -6.51
N GLU A 18 2.35 0.81 -7.57
CA GLU A 18 3.55 -0.01 -7.53
C GLU A 18 4.79 0.87 -7.67
N PRO A 19 5.52 1.11 -6.58
CA PRO A 19 6.74 1.89 -6.65
C PRO A 19 7.83 1.14 -7.42
N LYS A 20 8.77 1.90 -7.96
CA LYS A 20 9.99 1.34 -8.50
C LYS A 20 10.90 0.94 -7.33
N ILE A 21 11.11 -0.37 -7.16
CA ILE A 21 11.94 -0.95 -6.08
C ILE A 21 13.17 -1.56 -6.73
N GLU A 22 14.35 -1.15 -6.27
CA GLU A 22 15.61 -1.73 -6.72
C GLU A 22 15.71 -3.18 -6.25
N GLY A 23 16.10 -4.08 -7.15
CA GLY A 23 16.22 -5.52 -6.86
C GLY A 23 14.91 -6.31 -6.82
N LYS A 24 13.76 -5.72 -7.20
CA LYS A 24 12.44 -6.38 -7.14
C LYS A 24 12.40 -7.75 -7.81
N GLU A 25 13.18 -7.95 -8.86
CA GLU A 25 13.21 -9.20 -9.64
C GLU A 25 13.91 -10.36 -8.90
N SER A 26 14.72 -10.07 -7.90
CA SER A 26 15.46 -11.07 -7.10
C SER A 26 14.73 -11.51 -5.84
N ALA A 27 13.62 -10.86 -5.48
CA ALA A 27 12.89 -11.08 -4.23
C ALA A 27 11.39 -11.33 -4.48
N HIS A 28 10.73 -11.94 -3.52
CA HIS A 28 9.27 -12.08 -3.55
C HIS A 28 8.60 -10.81 -3.03
N VAL A 29 8.18 -9.95 -3.96
CA VAL A 29 7.52 -8.68 -3.66
C VAL A 29 6.08 -8.71 -4.13
N VAL A 30 5.15 -8.43 -3.23
CA VAL A 30 3.70 -8.39 -3.51
C VAL A 30 3.11 -7.07 -3.02
N THR A 31 2.02 -6.63 -3.63
CA THR A 31 1.28 -5.48 -3.11
C THR A 31 0.26 -5.93 -2.06
N ALA A 32 -0.09 -5.05 -1.14
CA ALA A 32 -1.16 -5.29 -0.17
C ALA A 32 -2.49 -5.63 -0.87
N TRP A 33 -2.75 -5.05 -2.05
CA TRP A 33 -3.94 -5.34 -2.85
C TRP A 33 -3.95 -6.77 -3.39
N GLN A 34 -2.84 -7.23 -3.97
CA GLN A 34 -2.73 -8.62 -4.46
C GLN A 34 -2.98 -9.63 -3.35
N LEU A 35 -2.46 -9.33 -2.14
CA LEU A 35 -2.68 -10.16 -0.97
C LEU A 35 -4.15 -10.17 -0.53
N LEU A 36 -4.77 -9.01 -0.38
CA LEU A 36 -6.17 -8.87 0.07
C LEU A 36 -7.17 -9.44 -0.94
N GLU A 37 -6.84 -9.43 -2.22
CA GLU A 37 -7.62 -10.05 -3.29
C GLU A 37 -7.40 -11.57 -3.41
N GLY A 38 -6.51 -12.15 -2.60
CA GLY A 38 -6.16 -13.58 -2.67
C GLY A 38 -5.38 -13.97 -3.94
N LYS A 39 -4.74 -13.00 -4.60
CA LYS A 39 -3.96 -13.21 -5.83
C LYS A 39 -2.48 -13.51 -5.58
N ALA A 40 -2.02 -13.38 -4.35
CA ALA A 40 -0.63 -13.64 -3.95
C ALA A 40 -0.58 -14.39 -2.63
N ASN A 41 0.43 -15.25 -2.52
CA ASN A 41 0.77 -15.92 -1.27
C ASN A 41 2.02 -15.25 -0.66
N VAL A 42 2.22 -15.43 0.62
CA VAL A 42 3.40 -14.94 1.34
C VAL A 42 4.11 -16.10 2.05
N GLY A 43 5.40 -15.91 2.31
CA GLY A 43 6.14 -16.82 3.19
C GLY A 43 5.87 -16.56 4.67
N SER A 44 6.65 -17.18 5.54
CA SER A 44 6.44 -17.11 6.99
C SER A 44 7.03 -15.84 7.62
N ARG A 45 8.06 -15.25 7.03
CA ARG A 45 8.75 -14.05 7.51
C ARG A 45 8.46 -12.89 6.58
N VAL A 46 7.57 -11.99 7.00
CA VAL A 46 7.04 -10.93 6.15
C VAL A 46 7.47 -9.56 6.66
N VAL A 47 7.99 -8.74 5.77
CA VAL A 47 8.14 -7.30 5.99
C VAL A 47 7.04 -6.56 5.23
N ILE A 48 6.34 -5.67 5.91
CA ILE A 48 5.37 -4.76 5.29
C ILE A 48 6.02 -3.37 5.23
N ALA A 49 6.22 -2.85 4.03
CA ALA A 49 6.63 -1.47 3.83
C ALA A 49 5.38 -0.60 3.70
N ASP A 50 5.04 0.13 4.76
CA ASP A 50 3.87 0.99 4.82
C ASP A 50 4.25 2.46 4.59
N TRP A 51 3.97 2.96 3.38
CA TRP A 51 4.19 4.35 3.03
C TRP A 51 3.05 5.26 3.47
N ARG A 52 1.82 4.74 3.46
CA ARG A 52 0.62 5.53 3.73
C ARG A 52 0.37 5.74 5.21
N CYS A 53 0.84 4.83 6.05
CA CYS A 53 0.56 4.80 7.49
C CYS A 53 -0.95 4.87 7.77
N ASP A 54 -1.74 4.09 7.01
CA ASP A 54 -3.20 4.07 7.06
C ASP A 54 -3.76 2.68 7.43
N TRP A 55 -5.03 2.45 7.16
CA TRP A 55 -5.76 1.21 7.45
C TRP A 55 -5.13 -0.02 6.80
N VAL A 56 -4.56 0.14 5.60
CA VAL A 56 -4.09 -1.00 4.80
C VAL A 56 -2.89 -1.66 5.45
N GLY A 57 -1.89 -0.87 5.85
CA GLY A 57 -0.68 -1.40 6.51
C GLY A 57 -1.00 -2.14 7.80
N LEU A 58 -1.85 -1.54 8.66
CA LEU A 58 -2.28 -2.16 9.93
C LEU A 58 -3.11 -3.43 9.70
N GLY A 59 -4.07 -3.38 8.76
CA GLY A 59 -4.95 -4.52 8.47
C GLY A 59 -4.21 -5.71 7.89
N VAL A 60 -3.28 -5.48 6.97
CA VAL A 60 -2.42 -6.54 6.41
C VAL A 60 -1.51 -7.13 7.48
N ALA A 61 -0.94 -6.29 8.37
CA ALA A 61 -0.11 -6.77 9.47
C ALA A 61 -0.91 -7.68 10.42
N GLU A 62 -2.12 -7.29 10.79
CA GLU A 62 -3.01 -8.11 11.63
C GLU A 62 -3.39 -9.42 10.92
N LEU A 63 -3.81 -9.36 9.66
CA LEU A 63 -4.20 -10.52 8.87
C LEU A 63 -3.08 -11.57 8.85
N LEU A 64 -1.87 -11.17 8.49
CA LEU A 64 -0.73 -12.08 8.37
C LEU A 64 -0.26 -12.61 9.72
N ALA A 65 -0.25 -11.79 10.75
CA ALA A 65 0.11 -12.24 12.10
C ALA A 65 -0.90 -13.26 12.64
N ARG A 66 -2.20 -13.09 12.38
CA ARG A 66 -3.24 -14.08 12.72
C ARG A 66 -3.12 -15.38 11.93
N GLN A 67 -2.53 -15.34 10.75
CA GLN A 67 -2.21 -16.54 9.95
C GLN A 67 -0.92 -17.24 10.40
N GLY A 68 -0.23 -16.69 11.41
CA GLY A 68 0.97 -17.28 12.00
C GLY A 68 2.28 -16.80 11.35
N CYS A 69 2.24 -15.78 10.50
CA CYS A 69 3.47 -15.18 9.97
C CYS A 69 4.20 -14.36 11.03
N HIS A 70 5.53 -14.35 10.95
CA HIS A 70 6.36 -13.39 11.67
C HIS A 70 6.38 -12.07 10.89
N VAL A 71 5.72 -11.05 11.43
CA VAL A 71 5.46 -9.79 10.73
C VAL A 71 6.29 -8.65 11.30
N ARG A 72 7.01 -7.95 10.44
CA ARG A 72 7.68 -6.67 10.71
C ARG A 72 6.99 -5.56 9.90
N LEU A 73 6.33 -4.64 10.57
CA LEU A 73 5.65 -3.50 9.96
C LEU A 73 6.57 -2.28 9.97
N ALA A 74 7.16 -1.97 8.82
CA ALA A 74 8.07 -0.85 8.62
C ALA A 74 7.31 0.33 7.99
N CYS A 75 7.10 1.41 8.73
CA CYS A 75 6.42 2.60 8.25
C CYS A 75 7.35 3.81 8.14
N ASN A 76 7.08 4.70 7.20
CA ASN A 76 7.86 5.92 7.00
C ASN A 76 7.49 7.05 7.99
N GLY A 77 6.37 6.93 8.68
CA GLY A 77 5.88 7.90 9.66
C GLY A 77 6.43 7.66 11.06
N MET A 78 5.97 8.50 12.00
CA MET A 78 6.31 8.43 13.43
C MET A 78 5.65 7.23 14.12
N VAL A 79 4.50 6.79 13.61
CA VAL A 79 3.73 5.68 14.17
C VAL A 79 2.94 5.00 13.06
N PRO A 80 2.81 3.66 13.04
CA PRO A 80 1.93 2.99 12.10
C PRO A 80 0.49 3.46 12.30
N GLY A 81 -0.24 3.66 11.19
CA GLY A 81 -1.60 4.21 11.27
C GLY A 81 -1.66 5.70 11.63
N GLN A 82 -0.59 6.46 11.35
CA GLN A 82 -0.50 7.89 11.70
C GLN A 82 -1.66 8.72 11.13
N THR A 83 -2.23 8.33 10.00
CA THR A 83 -3.35 9.04 9.36
C THR A 83 -4.72 8.62 9.91
N ILE A 84 -4.78 7.64 10.80
CA ILE A 84 -6.01 7.14 11.41
C ILE A 84 -6.27 7.86 12.72
N ASN A 85 -7.55 8.01 13.07
CA ASN A 85 -7.95 8.59 14.33
C ASN A 85 -7.29 7.87 15.52
N GLN A 86 -6.75 8.64 16.47
CA GLN A 86 -5.89 8.15 17.54
C GLN A 86 -6.51 6.98 18.33
N TYR A 87 -7.76 7.08 18.76
CA TYR A 87 -8.36 6.03 19.60
C TYR A 87 -8.55 4.71 18.85
N VAL A 88 -8.78 4.73 17.53
CA VAL A 88 -8.84 3.54 16.71
C VAL A 88 -7.45 2.96 16.53
N ARG A 89 -6.50 3.80 16.16
CA ARG A 89 -5.10 3.44 15.98
C ARG A 89 -4.52 2.79 17.24
N ASP A 90 -4.67 3.43 18.40
CA ASP A 90 -4.06 2.96 19.64
C ASP A 90 -4.62 1.58 20.05
N ASN A 91 -5.93 1.35 19.86
CA ASN A 91 -6.52 0.03 20.04
C ASN A 91 -5.94 -1.02 19.07
N TRP A 92 -5.75 -0.62 17.82
CA TRP A 92 -5.20 -1.52 16.79
C TRP A 92 -3.73 -1.85 17.06
N LEU A 93 -2.92 -0.86 17.43
CA LEU A 93 -1.52 -1.08 17.85
C LEU A 93 -1.42 -2.02 19.05
N GLY A 94 -2.34 -1.90 20.02
CA GLY A 94 -2.46 -2.85 21.12
C GLY A 94 -2.75 -4.29 20.64
N THR A 95 -3.55 -4.44 19.60
CA THR A 95 -3.82 -5.75 18.97
C THR A 95 -2.58 -6.30 18.27
N LEU A 96 -1.90 -5.49 17.48
CA LEU A 96 -0.66 -5.89 16.79
C LEU A 96 0.44 -6.31 17.79
N HIS A 97 0.56 -5.57 18.90
CA HIS A 97 1.50 -5.92 19.98
C HIS A 97 1.19 -7.32 20.58
N LYS A 98 -0.10 -7.62 20.85
CA LYS A 98 -0.52 -8.95 21.34
C LYS A 98 -0.25 -10.07 20.35
N LEU A 99 -0.23 -9.76 19.06
CA LEU A 99 0.10 -10.68 17.97
C LEU A 99 1.62 -10.76 17.68
N ASN A 100 2.44 -10.11 18.50
CA ASN A 100 3.91 -10.03 18.34
C ASN A 100 4.35 -9.43 17.00
N VAL A 101 3.58 -8.49 16.44
CA VAL A 101 4.02 -7.73 15.26
C VAL A 101 5.09 -6.74 15.71
N GLU A 102 6.28 -6.81 15.11
CA GLU A 102 7.33 -5.83 15.30
C GLU A 102 7.01 -4.57 14.49
N THR A 103 6.96 -3.41 15.14
CA THR A 103 6.69 -2.13 14.48
C THR A 103 7.96 -1.28 14.41
N LEU A 104 8.33 -0.88 13.19
CA LEU A 104 9.52 -0.10 12.89
C LEU A 104 9.11 1.22 12.24
N THR A 105 9.56 2.33 12.80
CA THR A 105 9.14 3.67 12.37
C THR A 105 10.25 4.43 11.67
N HIS A 106 9.89 5.51 10.96
CA HIS A 106 10.83 6.35 10.24
C HIS A 106 11.65 5.60 9.17
N LEU A 107 11.08 4.57 8.55
CA LEU A 107 11.76 3.75 7.55
C LEU A 107 11.16 3.96 6.15
N ARG A 108 12.02 4.34 5.21
CA ARG A 108 11.71 4.43 3.79
C ARG A 108 12.36 3.28 3.04
N LEU A 109 11.56 2.48 2.36
CA LEU A 109 12.06 1.41 1.49
C LEU A 109 12.95 1.98 0.38
N ARG A 110 14.08 1.35 0.14
CA ARG A 110 15.03 1.67 -0.92
C ARG A 110 15.17 0.54 -1.94
N GLY A 111 15.24 -0.69 -1.48
CA GLY A 111 15.44 -1.83 -2.35
C GLY A 111 15.24 -3.14 -1.63
N VAL A 112 15.41 -4.22 -2.36
CA VAL A 112 15.35 -5.60 -1.86
C VAL A 112 16.42 -6.43 -2.52
N ASP A 113 16.77 -7.52 -1.87
CA ASP A 113 17.58 -8.60 -2.38
C ASP A 113 16.82 -9.92 -2.16
N SER A 114 17.40 -11.06 -2.45
CA SER A 114 16.75 -12.37 -2.35
C SER A 114 15.99 -12.58 -1.04
N ASP A 115 16.60 -12.23 0.08
CA ASP A 115 16.10 -12.44 1.44
C ASP A 115 16.33 -11.25 2.38
N ASP A 116 16.74 -10.09 1.83
CA ASP A 116 16.97 -8.88 2.59
C ASP A 116 16.14 -7.70 2.05
N THR A 117 15.71 -6.80 2.94
CA THR A 117 15.06 -5.55 2.58
C THR A 117 15.86 -4.36 3.11
N TYR A 118 16.07 -3.39 2.24
CA TYR A 118 16.91 -2.23 2.52
C TYR A 118 16.04 -0.99 2.71
N PHE A 119 16.15 -0.41 3.89
CA PHE A 119 15.48 0.82 4.26
C PHE A 119 16.49 1.92 4.53
N GLN A 120 16.01 3.15 4.49
CA GLN A 120 16.71 4.32 5.01
C GLN A 120 15.89 4.92 6.14
N HIS A 121 16.52 5.19 7.26
CA HIS A 121 15.89 5.93 8.34
C HIS A 121 15.68 7.39 7.93
N THR A 122 14.43 7.88 7.95
CA THR A 122 14.05 9.15 7.32
C THR A 122 14.62 10.39 8.00
N LEU A 123 15.02 10.29 9.28
CA LEU A 123 15.55 11.43 10.03
C LEU A 123 17.08 11.43 10.09
N SER A 124 17.72 10.26 10.25
CA SER A 124 19.17 10.15 10.33
C SER A 124 19.86 9.82 9.01
N GLU A 125 19.05 9.47 7.99
CA GLU A 125 19.48 9.02 6.65
C GLU A 125 20.33 7.72 6.66
N GLN A 126 20.49 7.10 7.82
CA GLN A 126 21.27 5.88 7.94
C GLN A 126 20.55 4.69 7.31
N PRO A 127 21.32 3.74 6.72
CA PRO A 127 20.74 2.51 6.22
C PRO A 127 20.26 1.61 7.36
N VAL A 128 19.14 0.94 7.13
CA VAL A 128 18.58 -0.10 8.00
C VAL A 128 18.29 -1.31 7.13
N ILE A 129 18.87 -2.46 7.49
CA ILE A 129 18.71 -3.71 6.75
C ILE A 129 17.87 -4.65 7.60
N LEU A 130 16.81 -5.18 7.01
CA LEU A 130 16.02 -6.24 7.62
C LEU A 130 16.33 -7.54 6.88
N ASN A 131 17.03 -8.43 7.57
CA ASN A 131 17.45 -9.71 7.03
C ASN A 131 16.36 -10.78 7.21
N ASP A 132 16.54 -11.92 6.56
CA ASP A 132 15.65 -13.08 6.67
C ASP A 132 14.19 -12.76 6.31
N VAL A 133 13.96 -12.25 5.11
CA VAL A 133 12.65 -11.86 4.59
C VAL A 133 12.20 -12.81 3.50
N ASP A 134 11.11 -13.55 3.73
CA ASP A 134 10.53 -14.42 2.71
C ASP A 134 9.68 -13.63 1.72
N THR A 135 9.04 -12.55 2.18
CA THR A 135 8.16 -11.72 1.35
C THR A 135 8.16 -10.27 1.80
N LEU A 136 8.33 -9.36 0.86
CA LEU A 136 8.05 -7.94 1.05
C LEU A 136 6.64 -7.62 0.56
N VAL A 137 5.80 -7.08 1.45
CA VAL A 137 4.48 -6.53 1.10
C VAL A 137 4.55 -5.02 1.02
N THR A 138 4.10 -4.43 -0.08
CA THR A 138 4.06 -2.97 -0.24
C THR A 138 2.67 -2.42 0.00
N ALA A 139 2.52 -1.48 0.96
CA ALA A 139 1.31 -0.75 1.28
C ALA A 139 1.48 0.74 0.92
N PHE A 140 1.60 1.03 -0.39
CA PHE A 140 1.89 2.38 -0.89
C PHE A 140 0.65 3.15 -1.36
N GLY A 141 -0.53 2.57 -1.18
CA GLY A 141 -1.80 3.17 -1.58
C GLY A 141 -2.15 2.91 -3.03
N SER A 142 -2.88 3.82 -3.64
CA SER A 142 -3.46 3.66 -4.97
C SER A 142 -3.18 4.86 -5.85
N GLU A 143 -3.21 4.64 -7.15
CA GLU A 143 -3.20 5.69 -8.17
C GLU A 143 -4.49 5.66 -9.01
N ALA A 144 -4.91 6.82 -9.50
CA ALA A 144 -6.13 6.96 -10.27
C ALA A 144 -6.07 6.22 -11.61
N THR A 145 -7.15 5.51 -11.96
CA THR A 145 -7.32 4.92 -13.29
C THR A 145 -8.03 5.92 -14.20
N ASN A 146 -7.27 6.86 -14.80
CA ASN A 146 -7.82 7.98 -15.56
C ASN A 146 -7.41 7.99 -17.05
N THR A 147 -6.99 6.87 -17.60
CA THR A 147 -6.61 6.77 -19.03
C THR A 147 -7.77 7.11 -19.95
N LEU A 148 -8.98 6.63 -19.62
CA LEU A 148 -10.19 6.88 -20.39
C LEU A 148 -10.56 8.37 -20.43
N GLU A 149 -10.33 9.12 -19.35
CA GLU A 149 -10.51 10.57 -19.33
C GLU A 149 -9.65 11.25 -20.40
N LYS A 150 -8.36 10.90 -20.46
CA LYS A 150 -7.43 11.48 -21.44
C LYS A 150 -7.83 11.17 -22.87
N ASP A 151 -8.36 9.95 -23.10
CA ASP A 151 -8.80 9.52 -24.41
C ASP A 151 -10.10 10.20 -24.88
N LEU A 152 -10.99 10.50 -23.95
CA LEU A 152 -12.32 11.09 -24.26
C LEU A 152 -12.31 12.62 -24.27
N ARG A 153 -11.54 13.28 -23.42
CA ARG A 153 -11.60 14.75 -23.20
C ARG A 153 -11.56 15.58 -24.49
N ASN A 154 -10.88 15.10 -25.54
CA ASN A 154 -10.78 15.80 -26.82
C ASN A 154 -11.60 15.14 -27.95
N LYS A 155 -12.39 14.11 -27.65
CA LYS A 155 -13.14 13.34 -28.65
C LYS A 155 -14.64 13.43 -28.49
N VAL A 156 -15.13 13.83 -27.34
CA VAL A 156 -16.57 13.94 -27.04
C VAL A 156 -16.98 15.39 -26.93
N GLN A 157 -18.22 15.68 -27.36
CA GLN A 157 -18.85 17.00 -27.16
C GLN A 157 -19.67 17.06 -25.87
N SER A 158 -19.85 15.92 -25.22
CA SER A 158 -20.57 15.77 -23.95
C SER A 158 -19.78 16.40 -22.80
N GLU A 159 -20.49 16.86 -21.78
CA GLU A 159 -19.86 17.22 -20.51
C GLU A 159 -19.23 15.97 -19.86
N LEU A 160 -17.96 16.06 -19.48
CA LEU A 160 -17.19 14.95 -18.93
C LEU A 160 -16.83 15.21 -17.47
N TYR A 161 -17.33 14.36 -16.56
CA TYR A 161 -17.03 14.40 -15.13
C TYR A 161 -16.23 13.17 -14.72
N VAL A 162 -15.19 13.37 -13.90
CA VAL A 162 -14.42 12.29 -13.26
C VAL A 162 -14.70 12.33 -11.78
N ILE A 163 -15.06 11.19 -11.18
CA ILE A 163 -15.45 11.11 -9.77
C ILE A 163 -14.76 9.94 -9.05
N GLY A 164 -14.79 9.98 -7.72
CA GLY A 164 -14.22 8.93 -6.87
C GLY A 164 -12.72 8.76 -7.06
N ASP A 165 -12.23 7.53 -6.94
CA ASP A 165 -10.81 7.20 -7.04
C ASP A 165 -10.22 7.40 -8.45
N ALA A 166 -11.06 7.48 -9.47
CA ALA A 166 -10.64 7.87 -10.82
C ALA A 166 -10.14 9.33 -10.86
N LEU A 167 -10.66 10.20 -9.99
CA LEU A 167 -10.22 11.58 -9.83
C LEU A 167 -9.03 11.66 -8.87
N SER A 168 -9.18 11.09 -7.67
CA SER A 168 -8.16 11.09 -6.64
C SER A 168 -8.43 9.98 -5.62
N PRO A 169 -7.60 8.91 -5.60
CA PRO A 169 -7.73 7.86 -4.61
C PRO A 169 -7.55 8.39 -3.18
N ARG A 170 -8.51 8.06 -2.31
CA ARG A 170 -8.52 8.45 -0.89
C ARG A 170 -9.34 7.46 -0.07
N SER A 171 -9.23 7.55 1.27
CA SER A 171 -10.08 6.79 2.17
C SER A 171 -11.54 7.29 2.11
N VAL A 172 -12.45 6.48 2.63
CA VAL A 172 -13.90 6.75 2.67
C VAL A 172 -14.27 7.69 3.84
N GLU A 173 -13.31 8.17 4.58
CA GLU A 173 -13.47 9.07 5.74
C GLU A 173 -13.85 10.48 5.33
#